data_82d27d1b9ec366a0cc91a0e808d2634d
#
_entry.id   82d27d1b9ec366a0cc91a0e808d2634d
#
_cell.length_a   1.000
_cell.length_b   1.000
_cell.length_c   1.000
_cell.angle_alpha   90.00
_cell.angle_beta   90.00
_cell.angle_gamma   90.00
#
_symmetry.space_group_name_H-M   'P 1'
#
loop_
_entity.id
_entity.type
_entity.pdbx_description
1 polymer ?
#
loop_
_entity_poly.entity_id
_entity_poly.type
_entity_poly.pdbx_seq_one_letter_code
_entity_poly.pdbx_strand_id
1 'polypeptide(L)'
;SNITFINIHASILPRWRGAAPIQRAIMNMDKETGISIMKIVPKLDSGPVMKFEKISITNECNYQTLSKKISLLASSVITESLEIIENNNAKFIPQDESKATYAKKIDKSESKINWNDKANQLVAKINALYPNPGSWFTLNGSRIKITKAKETNNTGKPGEILDNRFIIGCSHNSIEILELQKEGKKNMSKTDFLKGNKIKIGTIID
;
A
#
# COMPACT_ATOMS: atom_id res chain seq x y z
N SER A 1 -9.36 -39.55 7.68
CA SER A 1 -8.69 -38.35 8.24
C SER A 1 -9.24 -37.10 7.56
N ASN A 2 -9.88 -36.21 8.29
CA ASN A 2 -10.34 -34.94 7.75
C ASN A 2 -9.13 -33.97 7.65
N ILE A 3 -8.62 -33.76 6.43
CA ILE A 3 -7.56 -32.79 6.19
C ILE A 3 -8.18 -31.40 6.29
N THR A 4 -7.67 -30.56 7.19
CA THR A 4 -8.06 -29.15 7.29
C THR A 4 -7.04 -28.30 6.54
N PHE A 5 -7.49 -27.58 5.53
CA PHE A 5 -6.66 -26.57 4.85
C PHE A 5 -6.76 -25.25 5.58
N ILE A 6 -5.61 -24.65 5.89
CA ILE A 6 -5.51 -23.32 6.51
C ILE A 6 -4.77 -22.35 5.60
N ASN A 7 -5.02 -21.07 5.80
CA ASN A 7 -4.33 -19.97 5.11
C ASN A 7 -3.93 -18.91 6.14
N ILE A 8 -2.80 -18.26 5.90
CA ILE A 8 -2.40 -17.04 6.59
C ILE A 8 -2.72 -15.87 5.67
N HIS A 9 -3.78 -15.14 5.99
CA HIS A 9 -4.23 -13.99 5.23
C HIS A 9 -3.62 -12.70 5.78
N ALA A 10 -3.10 -11.83 4.90
CA ALA A 10 -2.35 -10.64 5.29
C ALA A 10 -3.26 -9.45 5.64
N SER A 11 -4.31 -9.69 6.43
CA SER A 11 -5.16 -8.65 7.04
C SER A 11 -5.81 -9.17 8.32
N ILE A 12 -6.46 -8.29 9.05
CA ILE A 12 -7.36 -8.64 10.15
C ILE A 12 -8.76 -8.86 9.57
N LEU A 13 -9.07 -10.13 9.27
CA LEU A 13 -10.37 -10.52 8.71
C LEU A 13 -11.52 -10.18 9.70
N PRO A 14 -12.69 -9.80 9.20
CA PRO A 14 -13.16 -9.87 7.81
C PRO A 14 -12.79 -8.68 6.90
N ARG A 15 -11.92 -7.77 7.38
CA ARG A 15 -11.47 -6.64 6.59
C ARG A 15 -10.44 -7.09 5.55
N TRP A 16 -10.58 -6.59 4.32
CA TRP A 16 -9.64 -6.80 3.21
C TRP A 16 -9.51 -8.26 2.75
N ARG A 17 -10.64 -8.99 2.59
CA ARG A 17 -10.65 -10.26 1.86
C ARG A 17 -10.19 -10.06 0.42
N GLY A 18 -9.35 -10.94 -0.14
CA GLY A 18 -8.93 -10.92 -1.53
C GLY A 18 -7.44 -10.69 -1.76
N ALA A 19 -7.08 -10.21 -2.98
CA ALA A 19 -5.75 -10.38 -3.53
C ALA A 19 -4.69 -9.36 -3.07
N ALA A 20 -5.09 -8.17 -2.56
CA ALA A 20 -4.16 -7.08 -2.27
C ALA A 20 -4.40 -6.42 -0.90
N PRO A 21 -4.55 -7.18 0.20
CA PRO A 21 -4.93 -6.63 1.50
C PRO A 21 -3.94 -5.59 2.02
N ILE A 22 -2.64 -5.81 1.86
CA ILE A 22 -1.59 -4.91 2.35
C ILE A 22 -1.65 -3.56 1.62
N GLN A 23 -1.74 -3.58 0.28
CA GLN A 23 -1.81 -2.37 -0.52
C GLN A 23 -3.09 -1.58 -0.20
N ARG A 24 -4.23 -2.27 -0.11
CA ARG A 24 -5.52 -1.61 0.18
C ARG A 24 -5.55 -1.01 1.58
N ALA A 25 -4.95 -1.67 2.58
CA ALA A 25 -4.81 -1.10 3.92
C ALA A 25 -3.99 0.19 3.92
N ILE A 26 -2.84 0.23 3.20
CA ILE A 26 -2.02 1.44 3.08
C ILE A 26 -2.78 2.55 2.31
N MET A 27 -3.38 2.23 1.16
CA MET A 27 -4.16 3.20 0.36
C MET A 27 -5.32 3.81 1.14
N ASN A 28 -5.96 3.00 1.98
CA ASN A 28 -7.06 3.46 2.83
C ASN A 28 -6.56 4.19 4.09
N MET A 29 -5.25 4.32 4.28
CA MET A 29 -4.63 4.95 5.44
C MET A 29 -5.08 4.31 6.77
N ASP A 30 -5.25 2.98 6.77
CA ASP A 30 -5.56 2.23 7.98
C ASP A 30 -4.43 2.41 9.00
N LYS A 31 -4.79 2.48 10.28
CA LYS A 31 -3.81 2.64 11.35
C LYS A 31 -3.15 1.33 11.77
N GLU A 32 -3.84 0.22 11.50
CA GLU A 32 -3.37 -1.13 11.80
C GLU A 32 -3.78 -2.10 10.70
N THR A 33 -3.03 -3.18 10.58
CA THR A 33 -3.34 -4.37 9.81
C THR A 33 -2.81 -5.59 10.55
N GLY A 34 -2.55 -6.69 9.90
CA GLY A 34 -1.95 -7.87 10.53
C GLY A 34 -2.09 -9.11 9.68
N ILE A 35 -2.19 -10.24 10.37
CA ILE A 35 -2.46 -11.54 9.77
C ILE A 35 -3.67 -12.19 10.44
N SER A 36 -4.35 -13.04 9.69
CA SER A 36 -5.39 -13.94 10.19
C SER A 36 -5.09 -15.36 9.76
N ILE A 37 -5.07 -16.31 10.71
CA ILE A 37 -4.97 -17.74 10.43
C ILE A 37 -6.39 -18.28 10.34
N MET A 38 -6.80 -18.75 9.16
CA MET A 38 -8.17 -19.12 8.85
C MET A 38 -8.26 -20.46 8.12
N LYS A 39 -9.43 -21.10 8.18
CA LYS A 39 -9.74 -22.26 7.33
C LYS A 39 -10.03 -21.80 5.90
N ILE A 40 -9.58 -22.58 4.94
CA ILE A 40 -9.96 -22.37 3.54
C ILE A 40 -11.37 -22.92 3.31
N VAL A 41 -12.21 -22.11 2.70
CA VAL A 41 -13.58 -22.45 2.30
C VAL A 41 -13.82 -21.96 0.87
N PRO A 42 -14.88 -22.44 0.16
CA PRO A 42 -15.13 -22.06 -1.24
C PRO A 42 -15.33 -20.56 -1.47
N LYS A 43 -15.94 -19.84 -0.51
CA LYS A 43 -16.11 -18.37 -0.58
C LYS A 43 -14.82 -17.66 -0.22
N LEU A 44 -14.43 -16.68 -1.03
CA LEU A 44 -13.16 -15.95 -0.93
C LEU A 44 -12.88 -15.42 0.49
N ASP A 45 -11.81 -15.91 1.12
CA ASP A 45 -11.28 -15.51 2.42
C ASP A 45 -12.33 -15.35 3.54
N SER A 46 -13.41 -16.11 3.47
CA SER A 46 -14.55 -16.04 4.41
C SER A 46 -14.55 -17.16 5.46
N GLY A 47 -13.57 -18.03 5.43
CA GLY A 47 -13.47 -19.14 6.39
C GLY A 47 -13.30 -18.65 7.82
N PRO A 48 -13.68 -19.48 8.82
CA PRO A 48 -13.56 -19.12 10.21
C PRO A 48 -12.09 -18.94 10.61
N VAL A 49 -11.83 -17.97 11.48
CA VAL A 49 -10.50 -17.54 11.92
C VAL A 49 -10.17 -18.17 13.26
N MET A 50 -8.96 -18.72 13.38
CA MET A 50 -8.44 -19.25 14.64
C MET A 50 -7.69 -18.21 15.43
N LYS A 51 -6.82 -17.44 14.78
CA LYS A 51 -5.93 -16.47 15.42
C LYS A 51 -5.72 -15.29 14.48
N PHE A 52 -5.56 -14.12 15.03
CA PHE A 52 -5.03 -12.97 14.31
C PHE A 52 -4.00 -12.23 15.17
N GLU A 53 -3.04 -11.62 14.49
CA GLU A 53 -2.02 -10.78 15.10
C GLU A 53 -1.98 -9.44 14.40
N LYS A 54 -1.88 -8.37 15.17
CA LYS A 54 -1.93 -6.99 14.67
C LYS A 54 -0.56 -6.37 14.51
N ILE A 55 -0.45 -5.44 13.58
CA ILE A 55 0.73 -4.61 13.35
C ILE A 55 0.31 -3.19 12.97
N SER A 56 0.94 -2.18 13.57
CA SER A 56 0.65 -0.78 13.25
C SER A 56 1.20 -0.38 11.89
N ILE A 57 0.42 0.42 11.16
CA ILE A 57 0.83 1.08 9.93
C ILE A 57 1.18 2.54 10.27
N THR A 58 2.46 2.90 10.12
CA THR A 58 2.92 4.28 10.27
C THR A 58 2.88 5.01 8.92
N ASN A 59 2.91 6.33 8.93
CA ASN A 59 2.90 7.14 7.71
C ASN A 59 4.13 6.89 6.81
N GLU A 60 5.21 6.32 7.36
CA GLU A 60 6.43 5.96 6.63
C GLU A 60 6.41 4.56 6.03
N CYS A 61 5.41 3.74 6.41
CA CYS A 61 5.28 2.39 5.88
C CYS A 61 4.93 2.43 4.40
N ASN A 62 5.72 1.72 3.59
CA ASN A 62 5.34 1.35 2.23
C ASN A 62 5.04 -0.15 2.14
N TYR A 63 4.51 -0.59 1.00
CA TYR A 63 4.18 -2.01 0.79
C TYR A 63 5.37 -2.94 1.05
N GLN A 64 6.56 -2.59 0.58
CA GLN A 64 7.76 -3.45 0.73
C GLN A 64 8.12 -3.64 2.20
N THR A 65 8.15 -2.55 2.97
CA THR A 65 8.50 -2.62 4.41
C THR A 65 7.42 -3.31 5.23
N LEU A 66 6.13 -3.02 4.94
CA LEU A 66 5.02 -3.63 5.65
C LEU A 66 4.87 -5.12 5.32
N SER A 67 5.02 -5.50 4.05
CA SER A 67 4.99 -6.90 3.62
C SER A 67 6.08 -7.73 4.30
N LYS A 68 7.31 -7.19 4.42
CA LYS A 68 8.39 -7.84 5.16
C LYS A 68 8.04 -8.04 6.64
N LYS A 69 7.48 -7.02 7.30
CA LYS A 69 7.04 -7.12 8.70
C LYS A 69 5.95 -8.17 8.87
N ILE A 70 4.96 -8.19 7.96
CA ILE A 70 3.87 -9.18 7.97
C ILE A 70 4.41 -10.59 7.75
N SER A 71 5.37 -10.77 6.85
CA SER A 71 6.01 -12.08 6.62
C SER A 71 6.74 -12.59 7.88
N LEU A 72 7.48 -11.73 8.57
CA LEU A 72 8.15 -12.09 9.81
C LEU A 72 7.14 -12.43 10.92
N LEU A 73 6.07 -11.65 11.03
CA LEU A 73 4.99 -11.92 11.98
C LEU A 73 4.31 -13.26 11.68
N ALA A 74 4.01 -13.55 10.41
CA ALA A 74 3.44 -14.82 9.99
C ALA A 74 4.34 -16.00 10.38
N SER A 75 5.65 -15.87 10.12
CA SER A 75 6.64 -16.90 10.47
C SER A 75 6.75 -17.15 11.96
N SER A 76 6.58 -16.12 12.80
CA SER A 76 6.68 -16.26 14.26
C SER A 76 5.50 -16.99 14.89
N VAL A 77 4.31 -16.95 14.26
CA VAL A 77 3.09 -17.52 14.85
C VAL A 77 2.63 -18.82 14.22
N ILE A 78 3.15 -19.19 13.06
CA ILE A 78 2.64 -20.36 12.33
C ILE A 78 2.95 -21.67 13.05
N THR A 79 4.14 -21.83 13.60
CA THR A 79 4.55 -23.07 14.29
C THR A 79 3.63 -23.36 15.47
N GLU A 80 3.46 -22.40 16.38
CA GLU A 80 2.53 -22.52 17.52
C GLU A 80 1.10 -22.83 17.05
N SER A 81 0.66 -22.19 15.96
CA SER A 81 -0.68 -22.41 15.40
C SER A 81 -0.87 -23.81 14.87
N LEU A 82 0.15 -24.40 14.25
CA LEU A 82 0.12 -25.78 13.78
C LEU A 82 0.08 -26.77 14.95
N GLU A 83 0.86 -26.53 16.01
CA GLU A 83 0.83 -27.36 17.23
C GLU A 83 -0.57 -27.35 17.88
N ILE A 84 -1.21 -26.16 17.97
CA ILE A 84 -2.57 -26.05 18.49
C ILE A 84 -3.58 -26.85 17.65
N ILE A 85 -3.43 -26.83 16.32
CA ILE A 85 -4.29 -27.60 15.40
C ILE A 85 -4.05 -29.10 15.52
N GLU A 86 -2.80 -29.53 15.57
CA GLU A 86 -2.41 -30.93 15.68
C GLU A 86 -2.94 -31.55 16.97
N ASN A 87 -2.89 -30.81 18.07
CA ASN A 87 -3.42 -31.23 19.37
C ASN A 87 -4.95 -31.11 19.49
N ASN A 88 -5.67 -30.81 18.40
CA ASN A 88 -7.13 -30.61 18.36
C ASN A 88 -7.66 -29.52 19.31
N ASN A 89 -6.82 -28.56 19.69
CA ASN A 89 -7.15 -27.45 20.57
C ASN A 89 -7.58 -26.17 19.81
N ALA A 90 -7.56 -26.21 18.49
CA ALA A 90 -7.87 -25.05 17.65
C ALA A 90 -9.36 -24.69 17.68
N LYS A 91 -9.67 -23.47 18.10
CA LYS A 91 -11.01 -22.89 18.04
C LYS A 91 -11.11 -21.93 16.86
N PHE A 92 -11.96 -22.26 15.89
CA PHE A 92 -12.19 -21.45 14.70
C PHE A 92 -13.52 -20.69 14.85
N ILE A 93 -13.46 -19.37 14.83
CA ILE A 93 -14.60 -18.47 15.01
C ILE A 93 -15.07 -17.96 13.65
N PRO A 94 -16.37 -18.10 13.30
CA PRO A 94 -16.94 -17.53 12.07
C PRO A 94 -16.70 -16.01 12.00
N GLN A 95 -16.46 -15.52 10.80
CA GLN A 95 -16.30 -14.10 10.54
C GLN A 95 -17.67 -13.38 10.55
N ASP A 96 -17.69 -12.12 10.98
CA ASP A 96 -18.85 -11.24 10.89
C ASP A 96 -19.00 -10.71 9.45
N GLU A 97 -19.92 -11.28 8.68
CA GLU A 97 -20.14 -10.92 7.28
C GLU A 97 -20.52 -9.44 7.09
N SER A 98 -21.16 -8.82 8.08
CA SER A 98 -21.57 -7.40 8.02
C SER A 98 -20.37 -6.44 7.99
N LYS A 99 -19.19 -6.89 8.45
CA LYS A 99 -17.95 -6.11 8.50
C LYS A 99 -16.98 -6.46 7.35
N ALA A 100 -17.37 -7.36 6.46
CA ALA A 100 -16.50 -7.79 5.38
C ALA A 100 -16.22 -6.66 4.38
N THR A 101 -14.93 -6.45 4.08
CA THR A 101 -14.48 -5.57 3.00
C THR A 101 -13.54 -6.32 2.06
N TYR A 102 -13.38 -5.80 0.83
CA TYR A 102 -12.67 -6.54 -0.21
C TYR A 102 -11.47 -5.79 -0.75
N ALA A 103 -10.35 -6.51 -0.84
CA ALA A 103 -9.09 -6.04 -1.38
C ALA A 103 -8.89 -6.55 -2.82
N LYS A 104 -9.52 -5.84 -3.79
CA LYS A 104 -9.36 -6.16 -5.21
C LYS A 104 -7.89 -6.11 -5.60
N LYS A 105 -7.48 -7.00 -6.53
CA LYS A 105 -6.15 -6.98 -7.16
C LYS A 105 -5.85 -5.57 -7.68
N ILE A 106 -4.59 -5.16 -7.54
CA ILE A 106 -4.13 -3.87 -8.07
C ILE A 106 -4.09 -3.94 -9.60
N ASP A 107 -4.78 -3.01 -10.24
CA ASP A 107 -4.71 -2.82 -11.68
C ASP A 107 -3.58 -1.86 -12.04
N LYS A 108 -2.92 -2.10 -13.19
CA LYS A 108 -1.85 -1.22 -13.66
C LYS A 108 -2.33 0.21 -13.96
N SER A 109 -3.59 0.38 -14.32
CA SER A 109 -4.21 1.69 -14.54
C SER A 109 -4.25 2.54 -13.29
N GLU A 110 -4.33 1.91 -12.09
CA GLU A 110 -4.29 2.61 -10.81
C GLU A 110 -2.93 3.29 -10.55
N SER A 111 -1.88 2.93 -11.30
CA SER A 111 -0.52 3.46 -11.08
C SER A 111 -0.32 4.90 -11.53
N LYS A 112 -1.12 5.38 -12.49
CA LYS A 112 -1.02 6.79 -12.91
C LYS A 112 -1.51 7.69 -11.77
N ILE A 113 -0.74 8.75 -11.48
CA ILE A 113 -1.14 9.77 -10.51
C ILE A 113 -2.32 10.57 -11.09
N ASN A 114 -3.31 10.80 -10.25
CA ASN A 114 -4.38 11.75 -10.51
C ASN A 114 -4.21 12.93 -9.54
N TRP A 115 -3.74 14.05 -10.03
CA TRP A 115 -3.48 15.23 -9.21
C TRP A 115 -4.74 15.83 -8.57
N ASN A 116 -5.94 15.45 -9.03
CA ASN A 116 -7.21 15.81 -8.40
C ASN A 116 -7.51 15.01 -7.11
N ASP A 117 -6.68 14.03 -6.76
CA ASP A 117 -6.76 13.38 -5.45
C ASP A 117 -6.13 14.27 -4.38
N LYS A 118 -6.44 14.05 -3.10
CA LYS A 118 -5.83 14.77 -1.98
C LYS A 118 -4.36 14.33 -1.79
N ALA A 119 -3.52 15.22 -1.31
CA ALA A 119 -2.09 14.95 -1.10
C ALA A 119 -1.82 13.71 -0.24
N ASN A 120 -2.51 13.56 0.89
CA ASN A 120 -2.39 12.39 1.76
C ASN A 120 -2.79 11.08 1.05
N GLN A 121 -3.83 11.10 0.20
CA GLN A 121 -4.25 9.94 -0.59
C GLN A 121 -3.19 9.57 -1.64
N LEU A 122 -2.57 10.58 -2.28
CA LEU A 122 -1.47 10.34 -3.22
C LEU A 122 -0.23 9.76 -2.54
N VAL A 123 0.14 10.26 -1.36
CA VAL A 123 1.26 9.70 -0.58
C VAL A 123 0.96 8.25 -0.19
N ALA A 124 -0.25 7.96 0.29
CA ALA A 124 -0.68 6.60 0.62
C ALA A 124 -0.63 5.67 -0.61
N LYS A 125 -1.09 6.14 -1.78
CA LYS A 125 -1.03 5.40 -3.05
C LYS A 125 0.41 5.13 -3.48
N ILE A 126 1.30 6.13 -3.41
CA ILE A 126 2.73 5.98 -3.72
C ILE A 126 3.34 4.90 -2.83
N ASN A 127 3.10 4.96 -1.53
CA ASN A 127 3.60 3.99 -0.57
C ASN A 127 3.04 2.58 -0.80
N ALA A 128 1.74 2.46 -1.10
CA ALA A 128 1.08 1.19 -1.33
C ALA A 128 1.54 0.48 -2.60
N LEU A 129 1.91 1.23 -3.63
CA LEU A 129 2.34 0.68 -4.92
C LEU A 129 3.86 0.51 -5.04
N TYR A 130 4.65 1.01 -4.09
CA TYR A 130 6.10 0.85 -4.08
C TYR A 130 6.51 -0.59 -3.69
N PRO A 131 7.48 -1.24 -4.34
CA PRO A 131 8.20 -0.77 -5.52
C PRO A 131 7.48 -1.05 -6.85
N ASN A 132 6.51 -1.93 -6.85
CA ASN A 132 5.80 -2.39 -8.04
C ASN A 132 4.27 -2.45 -7.81
N PRO A 133 3.47 -1.99 -8.78
CA PRO A 133 3.86 -1.40 -10.07
C PRO A 133 4.51 -0.01 -9.97
N GLY A 134 4.37 0.68 -8.83
CA GLY A 134 4.80 2.05 -8.57
C GLY A 134 3.82 3.08 -9.10
N SER A 135 3.83 4.28 -8.52
CA SER A 135 3.00 5.41 -8.96
C SER A 135 3.80 6.31 -9.89
N TRP A 136 3.20 6.82 -10.96
CA TRP A 136 3.91 7.59 -11.97
C TRP A 136 3.05 8.71 -12.57
N PHE A 137 3.72 9.70 -13.11
CA PHE A 137 3.16 10.79 -13.91
C PHE A 137 4.04 11.05 -15.15
N THR A 138 3.61 11.94 -16.03
CA THR A 138 4.38 12.32 -17.23
C THR A 138 4.98 13.70 -17.06
N LEU A 139 6.28 13.84 -17.32
CA LEU A 139 6.99 15.10 -17.35
C LEU A 139 7.82 15.20 -18.63
N ASN A 140 7.58 16.22 -19.46
CA ASN A 140 8.27 16.42 -20.75
C ASN A 140 8.26 15.16 -21.63
N GLY A 141 7.11 14.48 -21.71
CA GLY A 141 6.93 13.27 -22.52
C GLY A 141 7.57 11.99 -21.93
N SER A 142 8.24 12.08 -20.79
CA SER A 142 8.86 10.93 -20.11
C SER A 142 8.04 10.49 -18.92
N ARG A 143 7.93 9.16 -18.71
CA ARG A 143 7.33 8.62 -17.49
C ARG A 143 8.30 8.77 -16.31
N ILE A 144 7.80 9.34 -15.24
CA ILE A 144 8.52 9.51 -13.98
C ILE A 144 7.76 8.76 -12.88
N LYS A 145 8.38 7.72 -12.33
CA LYS A 145 7.86 6.99 -11.18
C LYS A 145 8.25 7.73 -9.91
N ILE A 146 7.29 7.99 -9.04
CA ILE A 146 7.54 8.52 -7.70
C ILE A 146 7.76 7.33 -6.78
N THR A 147 8.90 7.29 -6.10
CA THR A 147 9.25 6.22 -5.18
C THR A 147 9.14 6.65 -3.72
N LYS A 148 9.23 7.95 -3.46
CA LYS A 148 9.02 8.53 -2.14
C LYS A 148 8.50 9.96 -2.23
N ALA A 149 7.46 10.26 -1.47
CA ALA A 149 6.91 11.60 -1.37
C ALA A 149 6.42 11.86 0.06
N LYS A 150 6.21 13.13 0.38
CA LYS A 150 5.53 13.54 1.62
C LYS A 150 4.50 14.61 1.32
N GLU A 151 3.47 14.68 2.13
CA GLU A 151 2.50 15.76 2.11
C GLU A 151 3.13 17.07 2.62
N THR A 152 2.70 18.18 2.03
CA THR A 152 3.04 19.55 2.47
C THR A 152 1.79 20.43 2.42
N ASN A 153 1.77 21.50 3.21
CA ASN A 153 0.61 22.40 3.31
C ASN A 153 0.60 23.52 2.24
N ASN A 154 1.47 23.42 1.22
CA ASN A 154 1.43 24.38 0.13
C ASN A 154 0.12 24.18 -0.67
N THR A 155 -0.39 25.26 -1.21
CA THR A 155 -1.61 25.27 -2.02
C THR A 155 -1.32 25.71 -3.44
N GLY A 156 -1.96 25.10 -4.41
CA GLY A 156 -1.85 25.41 -5.82
C GLY A 156 -2.86 24.61 -6.63
N LYS A 157 -2.88 24.78 -7.94
CA LYS A 157 -3.76 23.99 -8.81
C LYS A 157 -3.29 22.53 -8.85
N PRO A 158 -4.21 21.56 -9.00
CA PRO A 158 -3.82 20.18 -9.22
C PRO A 158 -2.84 20.02 -10.39
N GLY A 159 -1.71 19.34 -10.15
CA GLY A 159 -0.64 19.14 -11.11
C GLY A 159 0.31 20.32 -11.28
N GLU A 160 0.10 21.45 -10.62
CA GLU A 160 0.96 22.62 -10.73
C GLU A 160 2.28 22.43 -9.96
N ILE A 161 3.40 22.67 -10.61
CA ILE A 161 4.72 22.71 -9.96
C ILE A 161 4.83 24.06 -9.22
N LEU A 162 4.86 24.00 -7.89
CA LEU A 162 4.73 25.20 -7.04
C LEU A 162 6.07 25.89 -6.74
N ASP A 163 7.15 25.12 -6.67
CA ASP A 163 8.47 25.68 -6.35
C ASP A 163 9.64 24.79 -6.80
N ASN A 164 10.87 25.27 -6.55
CA ASN A 164 12.12 24.59 -6.91
C ASN A 164 12.42 23.34 -6.07
N ARG A 165 11.66 23.06 -5.01
CA ARG A 165 11.78 21.85 -4.19
C ARG A 165 11.00 20.67 -4.77
N PHE A 166 10.41 20.84 -5.95
CA PHE A 166 9.59 19.88 -6.63
C PHE A 166 8.32 19.52 -5.83
N ILE A 167 7.65 20.60 -5.36
CA ILE A 167 6.33 20.51 -4.74
C ILE A 167 5.26 20.64 -5.83
N ILE A 168 4.28 19.74 -5.80
CA ILE A 168 3.22 19.68 -6.80
C ILE A 168 1.87 19.79 -6.09
N GLY A 169 1.03 20.68 -6.58
CA GLY A 169 -0.31 20.92 -6.07
C GLY A 169 -1.22 19.72 -6.28
N CYS A 170 -2.12 19.50 -5.33
CA CYS A 170 -3.17 18.48 -5.36
C CYS A 170 -4.53 19.14 -5.15
N SER A 171 -5.64 18.39 -5.14
CA SER A 171 -6.95 18.96 -4.84
C SER A 171 -7.04 19.57 -3.44
N HIS A 172 -6.27 19.04 -2.51
CA HIS A 172 -6.09 19.57 -1.16
C HIS A 172 -4.66 19.34 -0.74
N ASN A 173 -3.99 20.39 -0.28
CA ASN A 173 -2.56 20.39 0.02
C ASN A 173 -1.70 20.12 -1.23
N SER A 174 -0.48 19.66 -1.03
CA SER A 174 0.47 19.34 -2.09
C SER A 174 1.40 18.21 -1.66
N ILE A 175 2.11 17.60 -2.60
CA ILE A 175 3.16 16.63 -2.28
C ILE A 175 4.53 17.18 -2.67
N GLU A 176 5.53 16.94 -1.82
CA GLU A 176 6.93 17.10 -2.14
C GLU A 176 7.48 15.75 -2.60
N ILE A 177 7.95 15.66 -3.83
CA ILE A 177 8.65 14.48 -4.34
C ILE A 177 10.03 14.44 -3.70
N LEU A 178 10.38 13.33 -3.06
CA LEU A 178 11.68 13.12 -2.38
C LEU A 178 12.61 12.26 -3.21
N GLU A 179 12.07 11.18 -3.77
CA GLU A 179 12.79 10.24 -4.61
C GLU A 179 11.93 9.83 -5.80
N LEU A 180 12.58 9.59 -6.91
CA LEU A 180 11.92 9.28 -8.17
C LEU A 180 12.81 8.46 -9.09
N GLN A 181 12.18 7.86 -10.09
CA GLN A 181 12.86 7.06 -11.11
C GLN A 181 12.37 7.46 -12.49
N LYS A 182 13.25 7.99 -13.34
CA LYS A 182 12.98 8.17 -14.76
C LYS A 182 13.03 6.80 -15.45
N GLU A 183 12.21 6.62 -16.47
CA GLU A 183 12.20 5.39 -17.27
C GLU A 183 13.60 5.02 -17.75
N GLY A 184 13.98 3.74 -17.60
CA GLY A 184 15.30 3.21 -17.95
C GLY A 184 16.45 3.66 -17.03
N LYS A 185 16.19 4.39 -15.94
CA LYS A 185 17.22 4.87 -14.99
C LYS A 185 17.03 4.24 -13.61
N LYS A 186 18.05 4.36 -12.76
CA LYS A 186 17.96 3.98 -11.35
C LYS A 186 17.15 5.00 -10.56
N ASN A 187 16.63 4.56 -9.41
CA ASN A 187 16.04 5.46 -8.42
C ASN A 187 17.07 6.52 -7.98
N MET A 188 16.64 7.77 -7.83
CA MET A 188 17.51 8.88 -7.45
C MET A 188 16.77 9.87 -6.55
N SER A 189 17.53 10.69 -5.84
CA SER A 189 16.99 11.80 -5.09
C SER A 189 16.42 12.88 -6.02
N LYS A 190 15.43 13.66 -5.54
CA LYS A 190 14.95 14.83 -6.29
C LYS A 190 16.07 15.81 -6.63
N THR A 191 17.04 15.98 -5.71
CA THR A 191 18.18 16.89 -5.90
C THR A 191 19.02 16.46 -7.10
N ASP A 192 19.31 15.18 -7.25
CA ASP A 192 20.08 14.68 -8.39
C ASP A 192 19.27 14.74 -9.69
N PHE A 193 17.97 14.49 -9.61
CA PHE A 193 17.09 14.65 -10.77
C PHE A 193 17.09 16.10 -11.28
N LEU A 194 16.97 17.07 -10.37
CA LEU A 194 16.88 18.49 -10.71
C LEU A 194 18.18 19.07 -11.29
N LYS A 195 19.35 18.49 -11.00
CA LYS A 195 20.62 18.89 -11.65
C LYS A 195 20.57 18.74 -13.17
N GLY A 196 19.90 17.68 -13.65
CA GLY A 196 19.81 17.35 -15.09
C GLY A 196 18.47 17.66 -15.75
N ASN A 197 17.48 18.13 -14.99
CA ASN A 197 16.14 18.36 -15.49
C ASN A 197 15.60 19.69 -14.93
N LYS A 198 15.59 20.71 -15.78
CA LYS A 198 14.97 21.99 -15.41
C LYS A 198 13.46 21.81 -15.32
N ILE A 199 12.89 22.10 -14.14
CA ILE A 199 11.44 22.22 -13.94
C ILE A 199 11.07 23.70 -14.01
N LYS A 200 9.94 24.00 -14.64
CA LYS A 200 9.41 25.37 -14.71
C LYS A 200 8.26 25.49 -13.72
N ILE A 201 8.42 26.39 -12.74
CA ILE A 201 7.36 26.72 -11.77
C ILE A 201 6.13 27.23 -12.53
N GLY A 202 4.93 26.85 -12.06
CA GLY A 202 3.66 27.15 -12.71
C GLY A 202 3.30 26.20 -13.86
N THR A 203 4.19 25.25 -14.24
CA THR A 203 3.83 24.22 -15.21
C THR A 203 2.80 23.26 -14.60
N ILE A 204 1.76 22.96 -15.37
CA ILE A 204 0.78 21.90 -15.01
C ILE A 204 1.25 20.59 -15.66
N ILE A 205 1.33 19.54 -14.89
CA ILE A 205 1.70 18.19 -15.33
C ILE A 205 0.52 17.22 -15.19
N ASP A 206 0.53 16.15 -16.02
CA ASP A 206 -0.52 15.11 -16.08
C ASP A 206 -0.13 13.85 -15.27
#